data_9353f9db160f4b03ff86bf6a6129a3c0
#
_entry.id   9353f9db160f4b03ff86bf6a6129a3c0
#
_cell.length_a   1.000
_cell.length_b   1.000
_cell.length_c   1.000
_cell.angle_alpha   90.00
_cell.angle_beta   90.00
_cell.angle_gamma   90.00
#
_symmetry.space_group_name_H-M   'P 1'
#
loop_
_entity.id
_entity.type
_entity.pdbx_description
1 polymer ?
#
loop_
_entity_poly.entity_id
_entity_poly.type
_entity_poly.pdbx_seq_one_letter_code
_entity_poly.pdbx_strand_id
1 'polypeptide(L)'
;MNILAARGVLDVVVNYPLGTFVFGVPLWRNPMELRDLVHYESALINLFCSRISRMTDGVLFDCGADIGIFSSAICARSEAISNVIAFEPNGDAFPFLEKNMAGLPVAAQAFGCAVANFVGTGKLESPGYDRDHTARFLVPGDGPISVTTIDTFRNFGRSIAIKIDVEGGEMEVLRGASETIGSARSCVIAIEAHPQVAGRTGLDPVECLRFLESIRPFQFSVAETGENVSTDRPVLKPGQTQVHNIVCATA
;
A
#
# COMPACT_ATOMS: atom_id res chain seq x y z
N MET A 1 -3.48 16.46 24.94
CA MET A 1 -4.21 17.17 23.87
C MET A 1 -4.13 16.25 22.66
N ASN A 2 -5.27 15.91 22.06
CA ASN A 2 -5.28 14.98 20.90
C ASN A 2 -4.55 15.66 19.72
N ILE A 3 -3.57 14.99 19.11
CA ILE A 3 -2.78 15.52 17.98
C ILE A 3 -3.69 15.97 16.83
N LEU A 4 -4.80 15.26 16.59
CA LEU A 4 -5.80 15.62 15.58
C LEU A 4 -6.42 16.99 15.85
N ALA A 5 -6.77 17.30 17.11
CA ALA A 5 -7.34 18.59 17.48
C ALA A 5 -6.33 19.74 17.33
N ALA A 6 -5.03 19.48 17.55
CA ALA A 6 -3.98 20.48 17.45
C ALA A 6 -3.60 20.83 16.01
N ARG A 7 -3.77 19.88 15.06
CA ARG A 7 -3.39 20.05 13.65
C ARG A 7 -4.55 20.41 12.72
N GLY A 8 -5.78 20.40 13.22
CA GLY A 8 -6.99 20.59 12.44
C GLY A 8 -7.30 19.37 11.55
N VAL A 9 -8.56 18.97 11.56
CA VAL A 9 -9.07 17.83 10.77
C VAL A 9 -10.25 18.32 9.96
N LEU A 10 -10.27 18.02 8.69
CA LEU A 10 -11.43 18.16 7.82
C LEU A 10 -12.05 16.77 7.63
N ASP A 11 -13.31 16.62 8.01
CA ASP A 11 -14.07 15.42 7.70
C ASP A 11 -14.65 15.54 6.28
N VAL A 12 -14.17 14.69 5.38
CA VAL A 12 -14.62 14.62 3.98
C VAL A 12 -15.55 13.43 3.82
N VAL A 13 -16.77 13.68 3.35
CA VAL A 13 -17.73 12.62 3.08
C VAL A 13 -17.56 12.15 1.64
N VAL A 14 -17.27 10.87 1.47
CA VAL A 14 -17.11 10.25 0.14
C VAL A 14 -18.13 9.14 -0.01
N ASN A 15 -18.91 9.21 -1.10
CA ASN A 15 -19.89 8.18 -1.44
C ASN A 15 -19.28 7.17 -2.40
N TYR A 16 -19.33 5.91 -2.01
CA TYR A 16 -18.89 4.76 -2.80
C TYR A 16 -20.05 3.80 -3.07
N PRO A 17 -19.91 2.84 -3.99
CA PRO A 17 -20.99 1.90 -4.31
C PRO A 17 -21.56 1.11 -3.13
N LEU A 18 -20.73 0.73 -2.17
CA LEU A 18 -21.12 -0.07 -1.00
C LEU A 18 -21.36 0.76 0.27
N GLY A 19 -21.18 2.08 0.22
CA GLY A 19 -21.42 2.90 1.41
C GLY A 19 -20.85 4.30 1.34
N THR A 20 -21.13 5.05 2.38
CA THR A 20 -20.60 6.40 2.58
C THR A 20 -19.56 6.36 3.68
N PHE A 21 -18.39 6.93 3.40
CA PHE A 21 -17.28 7.01 4.35
C PHE A 21 -16.99 8.46 4.71
N VAL A 22 -16.61 8.68 5.96
CA VAL A 22 -16.16 9.96 6.46
C VAL A 22 -14.66 9.85 6.72
N PHE A 23 -13.87 10.52 5.87
CA PHE A 23 -12.43 10.57 6.03
C PHE A 23 -12.00 11.76 6.88
N GLY A 24 -11.15 11.52 7.85
CA GLY A 24 -10.39 12.57 8.50
C GLY A 24 -9.17 12.92 7.67
N VAL A 25 -9.17 14.12 7.10
CA VAL A 25 -8.06 14.63 6.28
C VAL A 25 -7.35 15.75 7.03
N PRO A 26 -6.00 15.74 7.13
CA PRO A 26 -5.26 16.82 7.76
C PRO A 26 -5.41 18.14 6.97
N LEU A 27 -5.69 19.23 7.64
CA LEU A 27 -5.83 20.57 7.01
C LEU A 27 -4.54 21.09 6.37
N TRP A 28 -3.39 20.53 6.73
CA TRP A 28 -2.11 20.90 6.13
C TRP A 28 -1.87 20.26 4.75
N ARG A 29 -2.67 19.27 4.36
CA ARG A 29 -2.62 18.73 3.00
C ARG A 29 -3.08 19.74 1.97
N ASN A 30 -2.48 19.66 0.79
CA ASN A 30 -2.83 20.52 -0.33
C ASN A 30 -4.33 20.35 -0.68
N PRO A 31 -5.12 21.44 -0.80
CA PRO A 31 -6.52 21.36 -1.23
C PRO A 31 -6.75 20.66 -2.58
N MET A 32 -5.74 20.62 -3.45
CA MET A 32 -5.81 19.87 -4.72
C MET A 32 -5.89 18.36 -4.47
N GLU A 33 -5.20 17.84 -3.45
CA GLU A 33 -5.26 16.43 -3.06
C GLU A 33 -6.65 16.05 -2.54
N LEU A 34 -7.33 16.97 -1.84
CA LEU A 34 -8.71 16.75 -1.37
C LEU A 34 -9.70 16.54 -2.52
N ARG A 35 -9.48 17.23 -3.66
CA ARG A 35 -10.31 17.07 -4.86
C ARG A 35 -10.07 15.71 -5.52
N ASP A 36 -8.88 15.18 -5.40
CA ASP A 36 -8.46 13.93 -6.02
C ASP A 36 -8.79 12.69 -5.16
N LEU A 37 -9.21 12.85 -3.90
CA LEU A 37 -9.62 11.72 -3.03
C LEU A 37 -10.65 10.81 -3.70
N VAL A 38 -11.62 11.37 -4.44
CA VAL A 38 -12.67 10.61 -5.13
C VAL A 38 -12.10 9.83 -6.33
N HIS A 39 -11.04 10.34 -6.93
CA HIS A 39 -10.38 9.77 -8.11
C HIS A 39 -9.02 9.16 -7.81
N TYR A 40 -8.64 9.13 -6.51
CA TYR A 40 -7.37 8.60 -6.07
C TYR A 40 -7.13 7.21 -6.65
N GLU A 41 -6.04 7.07 -7.38
CA GLU A 41 -5.59 5.81 -8.01
C GLU A 41 -6.72 4.97 -8.63
N SER A 42 -7.69 5.61 -9.29
CA SER A 42 -8.91 4.94 -9.76
C SER A 42 -8.64 3.71 -10.64
N ALA A 43 -7.60 3.77 -11.48
CA ALA A 43 -7.21 2.64 -12.32
C ALA A 43 -6.73 1.46 -11.48
N LEU A 44 -5.85 1.72 -10.50
CA LEU A 44 -5.37 0.71 -9.56
C LEU A 44 -6.52 0.10 -8.76
N ILE A 45 -7.35 0.93 -8.13
CA ILE A 45 -8.46 0.47 -7.29
C ILE A 45 -9.44 -0.39 -8.10
N ASN A 46 -9.78 0.01 -9.33
CA ASN A 46 -10.71 -0.74 -10.19
C ASN A 46 -10.12 -2.10 -10.59
N LEU A 47 -8.85 -2.15 -11.02
CA LEU A 47 -8.21 -3.41 -11.37
C LEU A 47 -8.04 -4.29 -10.14
N PHE A 48 -7.61 -3.74 -9.01
CA PHE A 48 -7.41 -4.48 -7.76
C PHE A 48 -8.74 -5.09 -7.27
N CYS A 49 -9.83 -4.32 -7.23
CA CYS A 49 -11.18 -4.82 -6.91
C CYS A 49 -11.62 -5.94 -7.84
N SER A 50 -11.35 -5.82 -9.15
CA SER A 50 -11.63 -6.89 -10.12
C SER A 50 -10.86 -8.17 -9.79
N ARG A 51 -9.59 -8.07 -9.42
CA ARG A 51 -8.73 -9.22 -9.10
C ARG A 51 -9.11 -9.90 -7.79
N ILE A 52 -9.49 -9.14 -6.77
CA ILE A 52 -9.94 -9.70 -5.48
C ILE A 52 -11.39 -10.18 -5.48
N SER A 53 -12.19 -9.90 -6.50
CA SER A 53 -13.64 -10.13 -6.53
C SER A 53 -14.07 -11.57 -6.23
N ARG A 54 -13.21 -12.54 -6.44
CA ARG A 54 -13.45 -13.96 -6.13
C ARG A 54 -12.91 -14.41 -4.76
N MET A 55 -12.27 -13.51 -4.03
CA MET A 55 -11.80 -13.81 -2.67
C MET A 55 -12.99 -13.86 -1.73
N THR A 56 -12.90 -14.77 -0.78
CA THR A 56 -13.80 -14.84 0.36
C THR A 56 -12.97 -14.71 1.63
N ASP A 57 -13.41 -13.89 2.56
CA ASP A 57 -12.76 -13.69 3.85
C ASP A 57 -11.28 -13.25 3.71
N GLY A 58 -11.05 -12.31 2.76
CA GLY A 58 -9.71 -11.81 2.43
C GLY A 58 -9.13 -10.92 3.53
N VAL A 59 -7.81 -10.97 3.67
CA VAL A 59 -7.03 -10.05 4.52
C VAL A 59 -6.29 -9.09 3.60
N LEU A 60 -6.50 -7.78 3.80
CA LEU A 60 -5.75 -6.71 3.14
C LEU A 60 -4.63 -6.23 4.05
N PHE A 61 -3.40 -6.31 3.57
CA PHE A 61 -2.25 -5.61 4.12
C PHE A 61 -1.99 -4.35 3.31
N ASP A 62 -2.03 -3.18 3.94
CA ASP A 62 -1.79 -1.87 3.31
C ASP A 62 -0.48 -1.30 3.87
N CYS A 63 0.61 -1.46 3.11
CA CYS A 63 1.96 -1.07 3.50
C CYS A 63 2.30 0.30 2.93
N GLY A 64 2.50 1.30 3.77
CA GLY A 64 2.55 2.72 3.41
C GLY A 64 1.13 3.26 3.20
N ALA A 65 0.26 3.02 4.20
CA ALA A 65 -1.16 3.31 4.09
C ALA A 65 -1.49 4.81 4.15
N ASP A 66 -0.54 5.66 4.52
CA ASP A 66 -0.71 7.08 4.71
C ASP A 66 -1.93 7.38 5.61
N ILE A 67 -2.97 8.01 5.14
CA ILE A 67 -4.21 8.25 5.88
C ILE A 67 -5.31 7.19 5.61
N GLY A 68 -5.01 6.12 4.87
CA GLY A 68 -5.89 4.96 4.67
C GLY A 68 -6.89 5.08 3.52
N ILE A 69 -6.60 5.90 2.49
CA ILE A 69 -7.52 6.11 1.35
C ILE A 69 -7.70 4.81 0.57
N PHE A 70 -6.59 4.10 0.25
CA PHE A 70 -6.65 2.87 -0.52
C PHE A 70 -7.49 1.80 0.18
N SER A 71 -7.18 1.48 1.42
CA SER A 71 -7.94 0.50 2.23
C SER A 71 -9.43 0.82 2.29
N SER A 72 -9.76 2.09 2.51
CA SER A 72 -11.15 2.54 2.58
C SER A 72 -11.86 2.42 1.23
N ALA A 73 -11.18 2.77 0.13
CA ALA A 73 -11.75 2.66 -1.22
C ALA A 73 -12.00 1.20 -1.62
N ILE A 74 -11.13 0.27 -1.21
CA ILE A 74 -11.31 -1.17 -1.43
C ILE A 74 -12.52 -1.68 -0.63
N CYS A 75 -12.60 -1.39 0.68
CA CYS A 75 -13.72 -1.83 1.53
C CYS A 75 -15.07 -1.22 1.09
N ALA A 76 -15.06 -0.04 0.49
CA ALA A 76 -16.25 0.62 -0.02
C ALA A 76 -16.75 0.09 -1.37
N ARG A 77 -15.94 -0.73 -2.07
CA ARG A 77 -16.24 -1.24 -3.42
C ARG A 77 -16.28 -2.75 -3.51
N SER A 78 -15.81 -3.47 -2.48
CA SER A 78 -15.68 -4.92 -2.51
C SER A 78 -15.94 -5.52 -1.13
N GLU A 79 -16.78 -6.54 -1.08
CA GLU A 79 -17.03 -7.37 0.10
C GLU A 79 -15.99 -8.51 0.25
N ALA A 80 -15.01 -8.58 -0.64
CA ALA A 80 -14.00 -9.63 -0.66
C ALA A 80 -13.05 -9.58 0.55
N ILE A 81 -12.91 -8.40 1.18
CA ILE A 81 -12.02 -8.15 2.31
C ILE A 81 -12.84 -8.13 3.60
N SER A 82 -12.46 -8.96 4.55
CA SER A 82 -13.06 -9.03 5.89
C SER A 82 -12.17 -8.47 6.99
N ASN A 83 -10.87 -8.30 6.71
CA ASN A 83 -9.90 -7.76 7.66
C ASN A 83 -8.88 -6.86 6.96
N VAL A 84 -8.56 -5.72 7.55
CA VAL A 84 -7.55 -4.78 7.09
C VAL A 84 -6.46 -4.63 8.15
N ILE A 85 -5.20 -4.71 7.72
CA ILE A 85 -4.01 -4.48 8.55
C ILE A 85 -3.18 -3.43 7.83
N ALA A 86 -3.22 -2.19 8.32
CA ALA A 86 -2.61 -1.04 7.68
C ALA A 86 -1.39 -0.56 8.46
N PHE A 87 -0.33 -0.18 7.74
CA PHE A 87 0.95 0.23 8.31
C PHE A 87 1.35 1.61 7.79
N GLU A 88 1.67 2.52 8.71
CA GLU A 88 2.15 3.85 8.40
C GLU A 88 3.16 4.32 9.44
N PRO A 89 4.45 4.38 9.10
CA PRO A 89 5.50 4.79 10.03
C PRO A 89 5.57 6.30 10.26
N ASN A 90 4.98 7.13 9.38
CA ASN A 90 5.00 8.58 9.51
C ASN A 90 4.03 9.03 10.62
N GLY A 91 4.58 9.49 11.74
CA GLY A 91 3.80 9.98 12.88
C GLY A 91 2.89 11.18 12.59
N ASP A 92 3.06 11.86 11.45
CA ASP A 92 2.17 12.93 11.02
C ASP A 92 0.91 12.40 10.32
N ALA A 93 1.00 11.26 9.63
CA ALA A 93 -0.11 10.60 8.94
C ALA A 93 -0.83 9.59 9.83
N PHE A 94 -0.11 8.84 10.65
CA PHE A 94 -0.63 7.72 11.44
C PHE A 94 -1.89 8.03 12.28
N PRO A 95 -2.04 9.18 12.99
CA PRO A 95 -3.25 9.47 13.74
C PRO A 95 -4.51 9.58 12.87
N PHE A 96 -4.35 9.95 11.59
CA PHE A 96 -5.45 10.00 10.62
C PHE A 96 -5.76 8.61 10.09
N LEU A 97 -4.74 7.79 9.82
CA LEU A 97 -4.92 6.38 9.49
C LEU A 97 -5.71 5.66 10.58
N GLU A 98 -5.30 5.78 11.84
CA GLU A 98 -5.98 5.15 12.98
C GLU A 98 -7.46 5.55 13.05
N LYS A 99 -7.75 6.87 12.92
CA LYS A 99 -9.12 7.37 12.86
C LYS A 99 -9.91 6.78 11.70
N ASN A 100 -9.33 6.76 10.49
CA ASN A 100 -10.01 6.32 9.28
C ASN A 100 -10.25 4.80 9.28
N MET A 101 -9.28 4.01 9.78
CA MET A 101 -9.45 2.55 9.93
C MET A 101 -10.57 2.20 10.92
N ALA A 102 -10.71 2.94 12.02
CA ALA A 102 -11.80 2.73 12.98
C ALA A 102 -13.21 2.95 12.39
N GLY A 103 -13.32 3.66 11.28
CA GLY A 103 -14.58 3.91 10.55
C GLY A 103 -14.94 2.86 9.52
N LEU A 104 -14.10 1.85 9.27
CA LEU A 104 -14.37 0.83 8.24
C LEU A 104 -15.46 -0.16 8.67
N PRO A 105 -16.24 -0.71 7.73
CA PRO A 105 -17.30 -1.68 8.02
C PRO A 105 -16.77 -3.11 8.26
N VAL A 106 -15.45 -3.29 8.28
CA VAL A 106 -14.76 -4.56 8.48
C VAL A 106 -13.82 -4.47 9.68
N ALA A 107 -13.31 -5.59 10.17
CA ALA A 107 -12.26 -5.57 11.17
C ALA A 107 -11.02 -4.86 10.59
N ALA A 108 -10.53 -3.82 11.25
CA ALA A 108 -9.38 -3.05 10.78
C ALA A 108 -8.46 -2.67 11.92
N GLN A 109 -7.16 -2.75 11.67
CA GLN A 109 -6.10 -2.39 12.61
C GLN A 109 -5.07 -1.51 11.92
N ALA A 110 -4.65 -0.44 12.58
CA ALA A 110 -3.56 0.43 12.14
C ALA A 110 -2.34 0.25 13.03
N PHE A 111 -1.16 0.20 12.42
CA PHE A 111 0.13 0.07 13.11
C PHE A 111 1.06 1.21 12.72
N GLY A 112 1.56 1.95 13.70
CA GLY A 112 2.52 3.05 13.53
C GLY A 112 3.95 2.50 13.34
N CYS A 113 4.18 1.68 12.34
CA CYS A 113 5.47 1.05 12.07
C CYS A 113 5.70 0.86 10.56
N ALA A 114 6.95 0.68 10.17
CA ALA A 114 7.34 0.29 8.83
C ALA A 114 7.23 -1.23 8.63
N VAL A 115 7.07 -1.66 7.38
CA VAL A 115 7.10 -3.07 6.98
C VAL A 115 8.36 -3.33 6.16
N ALA A 116 9.10 -4.39 6.49
CA ALA A 116 10.29 -4.83 5.77
C ALA A 116 10.48 -6.35 5.95
N ASN A 117 11.70 -6.85 5.69
CA ASN A 117 12.07 -8.27 5.85
C ASN A 117 12.63 -8.63 7.24
N PHE A 118 12.54 -7.73 8.22
CA PHE A 118 13.05 -7.93 9.57
C PHE A 118 12.16 -7.28 10.62
N VAL A 119 12.26 -7.76 11.85
CA VAL A 119 11.67 -7.12 13.03
C VAL A 119 12.78 -6.35 13.76
N GLY A 120 12.55 -5.07 14.02
CA GLY A 120 13.58 -4.21 14.64
C GLY A 120 13.19 -2.75 14.64
N THR A 121 14.16 -1.90 14.39
CA THR A 121 13.98 -0.45 14.34
C THR A 121 14.66 0.17 13.13
N GLY A 122 14.33 1.44 12.85
CA GLY A 122 14.91 2.23 11.79
C GLY A 122 14.55 3.71 11.92
N LYS A 123 14.91 4.48 10.92
CA LYS A 123 14.54 5.90 10.78
C LYS A 123 13.92 6.15 9.41
N LEU A 124 13.08 7.17 9.33
CA LEU A 124 12.58 7.66 8.05
C LEU A 124 13.46 8.81 7.55
N GLU A 125 13.89 8.73 6.31
CA GLU A 125 14.61 9.80 5.62
C GLU A 125 13.80 10.34 4.45
N SER A 126 13.92 11.66 4.19
CA SER A 126 13.33 12.30 3.01
C SER A 126 14.31 12.20 1.85
N PRO A 127 13.84 11.96 0.61
CA PRO A 127 14.69 11.96 -0.58
C PRO A 127 15.31 13.32 -0.90
N GLY A 128 14.90 14.41 -0.22
CA GLY A 128 15.52 15.72 -0.30
C GLY A 128 15.11 16.59 -1.51
N TYR A 129 14.46 16.03 -2.50
CA TYR A 129 13.98 16.74 -3.71
C TYR A 129 12.45 16.83 -3.79
N ASP A 130 11.77 16.24 -2.81
CA ASP A 130 10.31 16.14 -2.84
C ASP A 130 9.65 17.34 -2.19
N ARG A 131 8.69 17.91 -2.87
CA ARG A 131 7.76 18.90 -2.31
C ARG A 131 6.65 18.23 -1.51
N ASP A 132 6.50 16.90 -1.68
CA ASP A 132 5.55 16.11 -0.94
C ASP A 132 6.16 15.73 0.42
N HIS A 133 5.52 16.21 1.48
CA HIS A 133 5.93 15.92 2.86
C HIS A 133 5.66 14.46 3.26
N THR A 134 5.03 13.68 2.39
CA THR A 134 4.64 12.28 2.65
C THR A 134 5.72 11.30 2.19
N ALA A 135 6.47 11.59 1.13
CA ALA A 135 7.51 10.70 0.63
C ALA A 135 8.65 10.52 1.65
N ARG A 136 8.71 9.35 2.24
CA ARG A 136 9.71 8.95 3.24
C ARG A 136 10.11 7.50 3.01
N PHE A 137 11.39 7.21 3.06
CA PHE A 137 11.90 5.85 2.95
C PHE A 137 12.56 5.38 4.25
N LEU A 138 12.46 4.08 4.52
CA LEU A 138 13.05 3.46 5.70
C LEU A 138 14.56 3.27 5.52
N VAL A 139 15.32 3.70 6.52
CA VAL A 139 16.73 3.33 6.69
C VAL A 139 16.81 2.43 7.93
N PRO A 140 17.19 1.14 7.77
CA PRO A 140 17.36 0.21 8.90
C PRO A 140 18.45 0.65 9.86
N GLY A 141 18.32 0.33 11.15
CA GLY A 141 19.28 0.61 12.21
C GLY A 141 18.61 1.20 13.44
N ASP A 142 19.43 1.77 14.33
CA ASP A 142 18.90 2.43 15.53
C ASP A 142 18.09 3.66 15.15
N GLY A 143 16.84 3.71 15.58
CA GLY A 143 15.93 4.81 15.25
C GLY A 143 14.57 4.67 15.93
N PRO A 144 13.73 5.72 15.84
CA PRO A 144 12.45 5.78 16.53
C PRO A 144 11.33 4.98 15.84
N ILE A 145 11.57 4.47 14.63
CA ILE A 145 10.55 3.77 13.86
C ILE A 145 10.66 2.27 14.13
N SER A 146 9.59 1.67 14.63
CA SER A 146 9.47 0.22 14.73
C SER A 146 9.31 -0.39 13.34
N VAL A 147 9.89 -1.56 13.13
CA VAL A 147 9.82 -2.32 11.86
C VAL A 147 9.26 -3.71 12.14
N THR A 148 8.38 -4.18 11.28
CA THR A 148 7.77 -5.51 11.36
C THR A 148 7.79 -6.20 9.99
N THR A 149 7.37 -7.47 9.94
CA THR A 149 7.17 -8.22 8.70
C THR A 149 5.68 -8.61 8.56
N ILE A 150 5.19 -8.82 7.35
CA ILE A 150 3.83 -9.34 7.13
C ILE A 150 3.70 -10.75 7.73
N ASP A 151 4.72 -11.57 7.61
CA ASP A 151 4.71 -12.96 8.11
C ASP A 151 4.52 -13.06 9.64
N THR A 152 4.84 -12.00 10.38
CA THR A 152 4.58 -11.90 11.83
C THR A 152 3.08 -12.00 12.17
N PHE A 153 2.20 -11.59 11.29
CA PHE A 153 0.74 -11.61 11.50
C PHE A 153 0.08 -12.97 11.27
N ARG A 154 0.83 -13.97 10.78
CA ARG A 154 0.44 -15.37 10.66
C ARG A 154 -0.90 -15.64 9.96
N ASN A 155 -1.19 -14.91 8.90
CA ASN A 155 -2.40 -15.09 8.09
C ASN A 155 -2.25 -16.17 7.00
N PHE A 156 -1.56 -17.25 7.33
CA PHE A 156 -1.27 -18.34 6.40
C PHE A 156 -2.55 -19.07 5.94
N GLY A 157 -2.57 -19.49 4.69
CA GLY A 157 -3.70 -20.24 4.09
C GLY A 157 -4.95 -19.39 3.81
N ARG A 158 -4.94 -18.09 4.07
CA ARG A 158 -6.05 -17.17 3.75
C ARG A 158 -5.97 -16.61 2.34
N SER A 159 -7.03 -15.97 1.86
CA SER A 159 -6.96 -15.10 0.69
C SER A 159 -6.29 -13.79 1.09
N ILE A 160 -5.22 -13.40 0.39
CA ILE A 160 -4.34 -12.30 0.77
C ILE A 160 -4.36 -11.23 -0.31
N ALA A 161 -4.56 -10.00 0.10
CA ALA A 161 -4.43 -8.80 -0.69
C ALA A 161 -3.35 -7.91 -0.06
N ILE A 162 -2.41 -7.37 -0.85
CA ILE A 162 -1.33 -6.51 -0.34
C ILE A 162 -1.22 -5.28 -1.24
N LYS A 163 -1.20 -4.07 -0.66
CA LYS A 163 -0.68 -2.87 -1.31
C LYS A 163 0.71 -2.59 -0.77
N ILE A 164 1.64 -2.28 -1.65
CA ILE A 164 3.01 -1.92 -1.29
C ILE A 164 3.36 -0.59 -1.94
N ASP A 165 3.51 0.44 -1.10
CA ASP A 165 3.83 1.80 -1.46
C ASP A 165 4.68 2.40 -0.34
N VAL A 166 5.96 1.99 -0.32
CA VAL A 166 6.87 2.23 0.80
C VAL A 166 8.15 2.97 0.37
N GLU A 167 8.07 3.63 -0.79
CA GLU A 167 9.11 4.55 -1.27
C GLU A 167 10.51 3.92 -1.45
N GLY A 168 10.53 2.68 -1.97
CA GLY A 168 11.77 1.98 -2.35
C GLY A 168 12.14 0.79 -1.47
N GLY A 169 11.28 0.40 -0.54
CA GLY A 169 11.40 -0.81 0.27
C GLY A 169 10.53 -1.98 -0.22
N GLU A 170 9.99 -1.92 -1.44
CA GLU A 170 9.00 -2.89 -1.96
C GLU A 170 9.53 -4.32 -1.94
N MET A 171 10.77 -4.52 -2.34
CA MET A 171 11.42 -5.84 -2.30
C MET A 171 11.54 -6.36 -0.86
N GLU A 172 11.86 -5.49 0.09
CA GLU A 172 12.01 -5.89 1.49
C GLU A 172 10.65 -6.26 2.11
N VAL A 173 9.58 -5.54 1.75
CA VAL A 173 8.20 -5.92 2.14
C VAL A 173 7.85 -7.29 1.58
N LEU A 174 8.10 -7.56 0.30
CA LEU A 174 7.84 -8.86 -0.33
C LEU A 174 8.61 -10.01 0.33
N ARG A 175 9.89 -9.79 0.67
CA ARG A 175 10.69 -10.77 1.41
C ARG A 175 10.11 -11.06 2.80
N GLY A 176 9.64 -10.03 3.50
CA GLY A 176 8.97 -10.15 4.80
C GLY A 176 7.55 -10.69 4.75
N ALA A 177 7.03 -10.98 3.55
CA ALA A 177 5.72 -11.56 3.29
C ALA A 177 5.79 -12.93 2.61
N SER A 178 6.98 -13.49 2.43
CA SER A 178 7.21 -14.65 1.56
C SER A 178 6.44 -15.90 2.00
N GLU A 179 6.35 -16.17 3.30
CA GLU A 179 5.58 -17.30 3.86
C GLU A 179 4.07 -17.06 3.68
N THR A 180 3.60 -15.85 3.96
CA THR A 180 2.20 -15.46 3.77
C THR A 180 1.79 -15.59 2.31
N ILE A 181 2.61 -15.07 1.37
CA ILE A 181 2.36 -15.17 -0.07
C ILE A 181 2.39 -16.63 -0.53
N GLY A 182 3.40 -17.39 -0.11
CA GLY A 182 3.58 -18.79 -0.52
C GLY A 182 2.45 -19.71 -0.07
N SER A 183 1.92 -19.48 1.14
CA SER A 183 0.82 -20.27 1.73
C SER A 183 -0.57 -19.76 1.38
N ALA A 184 -0.72 -18.59 0.75
CA ALA A 184 -2.01 -17.99 0.47
C ALA A 184 -2.88 -18.87 -0.43
N ARG A 185 -4.19 -18.95 -0.14
CA ARG A 185 -5.19 -19.61 -0.99
C ARG A 185 -5.28 -18.91 -2.36
N SER A 186 -5.34 -17.61 -2.34
CA SER A 186 -5.23 -16.69 -3.46
C SER A 186 -4.49 -15.45 -3.02
N CYS A 187 -3.74 -14.81 -3.93
CA CYS A 187 -2.97 -13.64 -3.60
C CYS A 187 -3.10 -12.58 -4.69
N VAL A 188 -3.36 -11.33 -4.28
CA VAL A 188 -3.35 -10.16 -5.16
C VAL A 188 -2.47 -9.10 -4.51
N ILE A 189 -1.46 -8.61 -5.25
CA ILE A 189 -0.50 -7.64 -4.75
C ILE A 189 -0.48 -6.44 -5.70
N ALA A 190 -0.51 -5.23 -5.16
CA ALA A 190 -0.24 -4.00 -5.89
C ALA A 190 1.14 -3.47 -5.49
N ILE A 191 1.96 -3.13 -6.47
CA ILE A 191 3.31 -2.58 -6.29
C ILE A 191 3.42 -1.30 -7.11
N GLU A 192 3.88 -0.22 -6.49
CA GLU A 192 4.16 1.02 -7.21
C GLU A 192 5.48 0.89 -8.01
N ALA A 193 5.42 1.22 -9.30
CA ALA A 193 6.58 1.29 -10.19
C ALA A 193 6.96 2.77 -10.40
N HIS A 194 7.71 3.34 -9.45
CA HIS A 194 8.09 4.75 -9.42
C HIS A 194 9.47 4.98 -10.04
N PRO A 195 9.59 5.71 -11.17
CA PRO A 195 10.89 5.90 -11.85
C PRO A 195 11.96 6.59 -11.00
N GLN A 196 11.58 7.56 -10.15
CA GLN A 196 12.53 8.24 -9.26
C GLN A 196 13.03 7.32 -8.15
N VAL A 197 12.15 6.46 -7.62
CA VAL A 197 12.51 5.43 -6.63
C VAL A 197 13.51 4.45 -7.26
N ALA A 198 13.21 3.93 -8.44
CA ALA A 198 14.11 3.05 -9.18
C ALA A 198 15.47 3.72 -9.48
N GLY A 199 15.46 5.01 -9.84
CA GLY A 199 16.68 5.79 -10.04
C GLY A 199 17.53 5.95 -8.78
N ARG A 200 16.89 6.06 -7.61
CA ARG A 200 17.56 6.17 -6.30
C ARG A 200 18.11 4.82 -5.81
N THR A 201 17.31 3.78 -5.92
CA THR A 201 17.64 2.44 -5.41
C THR A 201 18.51 1.63 -6.37
N GLY A 202 18.48 1.96 -7.66
CA GLY A 202 19.11 1.18 -8.72
C GLY A 202 18.34 -0.12 -9.06
N LEU A 203 17.13 -0.32 -8.52
CA LEU A 203 16.31 -1.51 -8.71
C LEU A 203 15.12 -1.20 -9.63
N ASP A 204 15.01 -1.95 -10.73
CA ASP A 204 13.80 -1.95 -11.54
C ASP A 204 12.71 -2.79 -10.84
N PRO A 205 11.45 -2.36 -10.85
CA PRO A 205 10.33 -3.14 -10.28
C PRO A 205 10.21 -4.58 -10.79
N VAL A 206 10.78 -4.90 -11.94
CA VAL A 206 10.83 -6.27 -12.47
C VAL A 206 11.47 -7.27 -11.49
N GLU A 207 12.39 -6.82 -10.65
CA GLU A 207 13.02 -7.69 -9.65
C GLU A 207 12.00 -8.16 -8.60
N CYS A 208 11.04 -7.29 -8.23
CA CYS A 208 9.92 -7.67 -7.36
C CYS A 208 9.03 -8.73 -8.04
N LEU A 209 8.78 -8.58 -9.34
CA LEU A 209 7.97 -9.55 -10.10
C LEU A 209 8.66 -10.91 -10.21
N ARG A 210 9.97 -10.93 -10.49
CA ARG A 210 10.78 -12.15 -10.51
C ARG A 210 10.81 -12.85 -9.15
N PHE A 211 10.90 -12.07 -8.08
CA PHE A 211 10.84 -12.62 -6.74
C PHE A 211 9.47 -13.27 -6.47
N LEU A 212 8.37 -12.65 -6.87
CA LEU A 212 7.03 -13.24 -6.73
C LEU A 212 6.90 -14.55 -7.54
N GLU A 213 7.40 -14.58 -8.79
CA GLU A 213 7.40 -15.81 -9.61
C GLU A 213 8.23 -16.92 -8.98
N SER A 214 9.29 -16.59 -8.24
CA SER A 214 10.08 -17.59 -7.51
C SER A 214 9.35 -18.26 -6.36
N ILE A 215 8.31 -17.59 -5.82
CA ILE A 215 7.45 -18.14 -4.75
C ILE A 215 6.33 -19.00 -5.35
N ARG A 216 5.61 -18.45 -6.32
CA ARG A 216 4.48 -19.12 -7.00
C ARG A 216 4.10 -18.37 -8.28
N PRO A 217 3.35 -19.00 -9.22
CA PRO A 217 2.91 -18.34 -10.45
C PRO A 217 2.02 -17.13 -10.20
N PHE A 218 2.31 -16.01 -10.90
CA PHE A 218 1.51 -14.79 -10.92
C PHE A 218 1.27 -14.33 -12.35
N GLN A 219 0.17 -13.60 -12.53
CA GLN A 219 -0.08 -12.76 -13.70
C GLN A 219 0.13 -11.31 -13.30
N PHE A 220 0.83 -10.54 -14.14
CA PHE A 220 1.17 -9.15 -13.89
C PHE A 220 0.49 -8.24 -14.91
N SER A 221 -0.11 -7.15 -14.45
CA SER A 221 -0.78 -6.16 -15.31
C SER A 221 -0.52 -4.76 -14.82
N VAL A 222 -0.26 -3.82 -15.72
CA VAL A 222 -0.22 -2.38 -15.42
C VAL A 222 -1.64 -1.89 -15.19
N ALA A 223 -1.90 -1.26 -14.07
CA ALA A 223 -3.24 -0.83 -13.70
C ALA A 223 -3.80 0.26 -14.63
N GLU A 224 -2.96 1.20 -15.03
CA GLU A 224 -3.33 2.37 -15.83
C GLU A 224 -3.64 2.02 -17.29
N THR A 225 -3.01 0.97 -17.83
CA THR A 225 -3.16 0.59 -19.26
C THR A 225 -3.85 -0.76 -19.47
N GLY A 226 -3.90 -1.61 -18.44
CA GLY A 226 -4.37 -3.00 -18.56
C GLY A 226 -3.39 -3.94 -19.28
N GLU A 227 -2.22 -3.44 -19.68
CA GLU A 227 -1.21 -4.25 -20.37
C GLU A 227 -0.60 -5.30 -19.45
N ASN A 228 -0.38 -6.51 -20.00
CA ASN A 228 0.35 -7.53 -19.27
C ASN A 228 1.84 -7.20 -19.23
N VAL A 229 2.46 -7.46 -18.10
CA VAL A 229 3.89 -7.28 -17.86
C VAL A 229 4.59 -8.64 -17.91
N SER A 230 5.73 -8.68 -18.59
CA SER A 230 6.63 -9.84 -18.62
C SER A 230 7.85 -9.57 -17.72
N THR A 231 8.40 -10.61 -17.13
CA THR A 231 9.58 -10.56 -16.28
C THR A 231 10.91 -10.70 -17.02
N ASP A 232 10.88 -10.90 -18.34
CA ASP A 232 12.06 -11.04 -19.20
C ASP A 232 12.75 -9.69 -19.52
N ARG A 233 12.11 -8.56 -19.27
CA ARG A 233 12.60 -7.21 -19.53
C ARG A 233 12.25 -6.24 -18.41
N PRO A 234 12.96 -5.10 -18.31
CA PRO A 234 12.62 -4.05 -17.34
C PRO A 234 11.17 -3.56 -17.48
N VAL A 235 10.54 -3.25 -16.36
CA VAL A 235 9.19 -2.65 -16.31
C VAL A 235 9.26 -1.19 -16.75
N LEU A 236 10.23 -0.45 -16.21
CA LEU A 236 10.39 0.95 -16.52
C LEU A 236 11.11 1.17 -17.85
N LYS A 237 10.55 2.01 -18.70
CA LYS A 237 11.17 2.38 -19.98
C LYS A 237 12.23 3.47 -19.75
N PRO A 238 13.32 3.50 -20.54
CA PRO A 238 14.28 4.60 -20.48
C PRO A 238 13.59 5.96 -20.66
N GLY A 239 13.86 6.90 -19.75
CA GLY A 239 13.26 8.25 -19.76
C GLY A 239 11.79 8.33 -19.32
N GLN A 240 11.22 7.25 -18.81
CA GLN A 240 9.88 7.27 -18.23
C GLN A 240 9.87 8.17 -16.98
N THR A 241 8.86 9.02 -16.88
CA THR A 241 8.61 9.89 -15.72
C THR A 241 7.29 9.57 -15.01
N GLN A 242 6.40 8.83 -15.69
CA GLN A 242 5.11 8.45 -15.12
C GLN A 242 5.26 7.29 -14.17
N VAL A 243 4.61 7.40 -13.03
CA VAL A 243 4.41 6.31 -12.07
C VAL A 243 3.34 5.36 -12.60
N HIS A 244 3.56 4.08 -12.46
CA HIS A 244 2.59 3.03 -12.76
C HIS A 244 2.39 2.11 -11.56
N ASN A 245 1.19 1.57 -11.45
CA ASN A 245 0.90 0.52 -10.48
C ASN A 245 0.83 -0.84 -11.19
N ILE A 246 1.54 -1.83 -10.66
CA ILE A 246 1.51 -3.20 -11.17
C ILE A 246 0.65 -4.03 -10.24
N VAL A 247 -0.39 -4.65 -10.79
CA VAL A 247 -1.22 -5.61 -10.07
C VAL A 247 -0.78 -7.03 -10.43
N CYS A 248 -0.36 -7.75 -9.41
CA CYS A 248 0.10 -9.14 -9.46
C CYS A 248 -1.01 -10.02 -8.88
N ALA A 249 -1.49 -11.00 -9.62
CA ALA A 249 -2.56 -11.88 -9.16
C ALA A 249 -2.22 -13.35 -9.41
N THR A 250 -2.47 -14.22 -8.42
CA THR A 250 -2.44 -15.67 -8.65
C THR A 250 -3.63 -16.11 -9.52
N ALA A 251 -3.43 -17.14 -10.32
CA ALA A 251 -4.48 -17.70 -11.16
C ALA A 251 -5.65 -18.26 -10.33
#